data_74c58e64dad3897e14ba1e842ef57063
#
_entry.id   74c58e64dad3897e14ba1e842ef57063
#
_cell.length_a   1.000
_cell.length_b   1.000
_cell.length_c   1.000
_cell.angle_alpha   90.00
_cell.angle_beta   90.00
_cell.angle_gamma   90.00
#
_symmetry.space_group_name_H-M   'P 1'
#
loop_
_entity.id
_entity.type
_entity.pdbx_description
1 polymer ?
#
loop_
_entity_poly.entity_id
_entity_poly.type
_entity_poly.pdbx_seq_one_letter_code
_entity_poly.pdbx_strand_id
1 'polypeptide(L)'
;MARAPFLREFFVSDRPVGAVAPASAGLRKCVVAAAGVSTAGSIVELGPGSGTFTQDILRSRPSGAAYLGVEVNGTLVLTLQNRYPDLHFVHSGAEAFDFAAYCAEHGPIDAVISGLPWTSFGEELQCRILDNILPHLAAGGHFVTYSYYGFHLLANGRRFRKALSERMRFVATSPVVWANLPPAFVYVATR
;
A
#
# COMPACT_ATOMS: atom_id res chain seq x y z
N MET A 1 -8.01 28.01 0.96
CA MET A 1 -6.57 27.69 1.23
C MET A 1 -6.47 26.18 1.33
N ALA A 2 -6.01 25.53 0.27
CA ALA A 2 -5.81 24.07 0.26
C ALA A 2 -4.62 23.74 1.18
N ARG A 3 -4.87 23.02 2.26
CA ARG A 3 -3.81 22.45 3.12
C ARG A 3 -2.99 21.49 2.25
N ALA A 4 -1.68 21.74 2.15
CA ALA A 4 -0.77 20.83 1.49
C ALA A 4 -0.91 19.43 2.12
N PRO A 5 -0.93 18.35 1.32
CA PRO A 5 -1.09 17.01 1.84
C PRO A 5 0.05 16.66 2.82
N PHE A 6 -0.30 16.22 4.00
CA PHE A 6 0.58 15.94 5.15
C PHE A 6 1.73 14.97 4.82
N LEU A 7 1.50 14.08 3.86
CA LEU A 7 2.54 13.15 3.34
C LEU A 7 3.69 13.88 2.63
N ARG A 8 3.44 15.03 2.01
CA ARG A 8 4.49 15.78 1.29
C ARG A 8 5.59 16.27 2.23
N GLU A 9 5.25 16.66 3.46
CA GLU A 9 6.23 17.10 4.46
C GLU A 9 7.11 15.95 4.96
N PHE A 10 6.58 14.73 4.99
CA PHE A 10 7.31 13.55 5.45
C PHE A 10 8.36 13.06 4.43
N PHE A 11 8.07 13.19 3.13
CA PHE A 11 8.97 12.76 2.05
C PHE A 11 9.90 13.86 1.53
N VAL A 12 9.68 15.14 1.90
CA VAL A 12 10.53 16.28 1.53
C VAL A 12 11.71 16.47 2.48
N SER A 13 11.69 15.86 3.66
CA SER A 13 12.89 15.83 4.50
C SER A 13 13.93 14.91 3.87
N ASP A 14 15.05 15.49 3.40
CA ASP A 14 16.27 14.85 2.85
C ASP A 14 16.99 13.88 3.80
N ARG A 15 16.30 13.35 4.79
CA ARG A 15 16.82 12.24 5.58
C ARG A 15 16.35 10.94 4.93
N PRO A 16 17.28 10.15 4.36
CA PRO A 16 16.94 8.77 4.05
C PRO A 16 16.50 8.14 5.38
N VAL A 17 15.21 7.86 5.52
CA VAL A 17 14.73 6.94 6.55
C VAL A 17 15.43 5.62 6.23
N GLY A 18 16.55 5.35 6.91
CA GLY A 18 17.58 4.36 6.67
C GLY A 18 17.40 3.62 5.36
N ALA A 19 18.40 3.64 4.48
CA ALA A 19 18.37 2.95 3.20
C ALA A 19 18.02 1.47 3.42
N VAL A 20 16.73 1.19 3.57
CA VAL A 20 16.23 -0.17 3.72
C VAL A 20 16.34 -0.78 2.34
N ALA A 21 17.02 -1.91 2.24
CA ALA A 21 17.14 -2.64 0.99
C ALA A 21 15.75 -2.87 0.37
N PRO A 22 15.60 -2.85 -0.96
CA PRO A 22 14.35 -3.17 -1.62
C PRO A 22 13.77 -4.49 -1.09
N ALA A 23 12.45 -4.60 -1.01
CA ALA A 23 11.80 -5.82 -0.56
C ALA A 23 12.33 -7.04 -1.33
N SER A 24 12.73 -8.08 -0.60
CA SER A 24 13.26 -9.32 -1.19
C SER A 24 12.21 -9.97 -2.11
N ALA A 25 12.66 -10.78 -3.05
CA ALA A 25 11.75 -11.53 -3.94
C ALA A 25 10.75 -12.40 -3.15
N GLY A 26 11.17 -12.96 -2.01
CA GLY A 26 10.30 -13.74 -1.12
C GLY A 26 9.20 -12.87 -0.50
N LEU A 27 9.55 -11.68 0.01
CA LEU A 27 8.57 -10.76 0.58
C LEU A 27 7.58 -10.26 -0.48
N ARG A 28 8.08 -9.86 -1.67
CA ARG A 28 7.21 -9.40 -2.77
C ARG A 28 6.20 -10.47 -3.19
N LYS A 29 6.66 -11.72 -3.38
CA LYS A 29 5.78 -12.85 -3.70
C LYS A 29 4.72 -13.08 -2.62
N CYS A 30 5.13 -13.00 -1.33
CA CYS A 30 4.23 -13.15 -0.21
C CYS A 30 3.14 -12.06 -0.21
N VAL A 31 3.52 -10.78 -0.43
CA VAL A 31 2.58 -9.64 -0.49
C VAL A 31 1.58 -9.81 -1.64
N VAL A 32 2.06 -10.08 -2.85
CA VAL A 32 1.22 -10.19 -4.05
C VAL A 32 0.26 -11.40 -3.96
N ALA A 33 0.75 -12.54 -3.47
CA ALA A 33 -0.08 -13.73 -3.26
C ALA A 33 -1.14 -13.49 -2.16
N ALA A 34 -0.75 -12.89 -1.03
CA ALA A 34 -1.65 -12.60 0.08
C ALA A 34 -2.75 -11.59 -0.28
N ALA A 35 -2.50 -10.70 -1.25
CA ALA A 35 -3.48 -9.76 -1.76
C ALA A 35 -4.49 -10.37 -2.76
N GLY A 36 -4.31 -11.63 -3.16
CA GLY A 36 -5.19 -12.26 -4.14
C GLY A 36 -5.12 -11.65 -5.55
N VAL A 37 -3.98 -11.04 -5.90
CA VAL A 37 -3.80 -10.31 -7.17
C VAL A 37 -4.18 -11.11 -8.40
N SER A 38 -3.96 -12.44 -8.38
CA SER A 38 -4.22 -13.32 -9.53
C SER A 38 -5.70 -13.47 -9.91
N THR A 39 -6.61 -13.05 -9.03
CA THR A 39 -8.07 -13.11 -9.25
C THR A 39 -8.73 -11.74 -9.11
N ALA A 40 -7.96 -10.70 -8.80
CA ALA A 40 -8.47 -9.35 -8.58
C ALA A 40 -8.84 -8.66 -9.90
N GLY A 41 -10.03 -8.09 -9.99
CA GLY A 41 -10.46 -7.26 -11.11
C GLY A 41 -10.05 -5.79 -10.95
N SER A 42 -9.89 -5.31 -9.71
CA SER A 42 -9.47 -3.94 -9.39
C SER A 42 -8.39 -3.95 -8.30
N ILE A 43 -7.23 -3.36 -8.61
CA ILE A 43 -6.04 -3.36 -7.75
C ILE A 43 -5.57 -1.94 -7.53
N VAL A 44 -5.35 -1.59 -6.26
CA VAL A 44 -4.76 -0.30 -5.86
C VAL A 44 -3.43 -0.53 -5.16
N GLU A 45 -2.39 0.16 -5.61
CA GLU A 45 -1.08 0.19 -4.95
C GLU A 45 -0.87 1.56 -4.28
N LEU A 46 -0.73 1.57 -2.95
CA LEU A 46 -0.44 2.76 -2.17
C LEU A 46 1.06 2.88 -1.94
N GLY A 47 1.67 3.95 -2.45
CA GLY A 47 3.10 4.20 -2.36
C GLY A 47 3.92 3.20 -3.19
N PRO A 48 3.71 3.09 -4.52
CA PRO A 48 4.51 2.21 -5.38
C PRO A 48 6.01 2.53 -5.35
N GLY A 49 6.40 3.77 -5.00
CA GLY A 49 7.79 4.17 -4.90
C GLY A 49 8.54 3.98 -6.22
N SER A 50 9.58 3.16 -6.23
CA SER A 50 10.32 2.80 -7.45
C SER A 50 9.66 1.68 -8.28
N GLY A 51 8.47 1.24 -7.92
CA GLY A 51 7.76 0.14 -8.59
C GLY A 51 8.16 -1.25 -8.10
N THR A 52 8.55 -1.36 -6.84
CA THR A 52 9.04 -2.62 -6.26
C THR A 52 7.99 -3.73 -6.30
N PHE A 53 6.75 -3.45 -5.94
CA PHE A 53 5.65 -4.40 -6.03
C PHE A 53 4.93 -4.34 -7.39
N THR A 54 4.90 -3.17 -8.03
CA THR A 54 4.24 -2.95 -9.32
C THR A 54 4.58 -4.02 -10.36
N GLN A 55 5.88 -4.37 -10.48
CA GLN A 55 6.33 -5.38 -11.44
C GLN A 55 5.74 -6.78 -11.15
N ASP A 56 5.66 -7.17 -9.88
CA ASP A 56 5.14 -8.49 -9.48
C ASP A 56 3.60 -8.51 -9.56
N ILE A 57 2.94 -7.37 -9.28
CA ILE A 57 1.49 -7.18 -9.51
C ILE A 57 1.18 -7.39 -11.00
N LEU A 58 1.91 -6.72 -11.90
CA LEU A 58 1.71 -6.84 -13.35
C LEU A 58 1.86 -8.26 -13.88
N ARG A 59 2.81 -9.03 -13.34
CA ARG A 59 3.03 -10.42 -13.73
C ARG A 59 1.92 -11.36 -13.27
N SER A 60 1.22 -10.97 -12.20
CA SER A 60 0.26 -11.85 -11.52
C SER A 60 -1.19 -11.49 -11.80
N ARG A 61 -1.49 -10.22 -12.16
CA ARG A 61 -2.87 -9.77 -12.38
C ARG A 61 -3.50 -10.40 -13.62
N PRO A 62 -4.82 -10.61 -13.63
CA PRO A 62 -5.55 -10.98 -14.84
C PRO A 62 -5.40 -9.94 -15.96
N SER A 63 -5.47 -10.37 -17.20
CA SER A 63 -5.61 -9.46 -18.33
C SER A 63 -6.89 -8.64 -18.19
N GLY A 64 -6.78 -7.30 -18.34
CA GLY A 64 -7.91 -6.38 -18.18
C GLY A 64 -8.22 -5.95 -16.75
N ALA A 65 -7.54 -6.48 -15.72
CA ALA A 65 -7.70 -5.98 -14.37
C ALA A 65 -7.29 -4.50 -14.27
N ALA A 66 -8.15 -3.68 -13.66
CA ALA A 66 -7.86 -2.27 -13.40
C ALA A 66 -6.70 -2.15 -12.41
N TYR A 67 -5.82 -1.18 -12.62
CA TYR A 67 -4.71 -0.87 -11.72
C TYR A 67 -4.62 0.64 -11.50
N LEU A 68 -4.46 1.01 -10.24
CA LEU A 68 -4.18 2.38 -9.82
C LEU A 68 -3.00 2.41 -8.86
N GLY A 69 -1.97 3.20 -9.15
CA GLY A 69 -0.88 3.54 -8.23
C GLY A 69 -1.06 4.95 -7.68
N VAL A 70 -1.14 5.09 -6.35
CA VAL A 70 -1.24 6.39 -5.65
C VAL A 70 0.10 6.70 -4.99
N GLU A 71 0.80 7.72 -5.48
CA GLU A 71 2.15 8.09 -5.03
C GLU A 71 2.22 9.61 -4.76
N VAL A 72 2.79 9.98 -3.61
CA VAL A 72 2.91 11.37 -3.18
C VAL A 72 4.10 12.09 -3.81
N ASN A 73 5.08 11.36 -4.31
CA ASN A 73 6.26 11.91 -4.95
C ASN A 73 6.07 12.01 -6.46
N GLY A 74 5.88 13.25 -6.98
CA GLY A 74 5.64 13.50 -8.40
C GLY A 74 6.77 13.01 -9.32
N THR A 75 8.04 13.04 -8.87
CA THR A 75 9.16 12.51 -9.65
C THR A 75 9.06 11.00 -9.84
N LEU A 76 8.65 10.29 -8.78
CA LEU A 76 8.43 8.84 -8.86
C LEU A 76 7.23 8.52 -9.75
N VAL A 77 6.15 9.32 -9.68
CA VAL A 77 4.99 9.16 -10.59
C VAL A 77 5.43 9.25 -12.05
N LEU A 78 6.19 10.29 -12.43
CA LEU A 78 6.70 10.44 -13.80
C LEU A 78 7.59 9.25 -14.22
N THR A 79 8.43 8.78 -13.32
CA THR A 79 9.29 7.62 -13.57
C THR A 79 8.48 6.35 -13.81
N LEU A 80 7.43 6.14 -12.99
CA LEU A 80 6.53 4.99 -13.12
C LEU A 80 5.69 5.05 -14.39
N GLN A 81 5.14 6.21 -14.74
CA GLN A 81 4.39 6.42 -15.98
C GLN A 81 5.24 6.14 -17.22
N ASN A 82 6.51 6.59 -17.22
CA ASN A 82 7.44 6.29 -18.31
C ASN A 82 7.79 4.79 -18.41
N ARG A 83 7.91 4.11 -17.26
CA ARG A 83 8.25 2.69 -17.20
C ARG A 83 7.08 1.76 -17.51
N TYR A 84 5.87 2.20 -17.17
CA TYR A 84 4.63 1.43 -17.29
C TYR A 84 3.53 2.31 -17.91
N PRO A 85 3.64 2.64 -19.22
CA PRO A 85 2.74 3.61 -19.87
C PRO A 85 1.27 3.17 -19.89
N ASP A 86 1.02 1.86 -19.80
CA ASP A 86 -0.34 1.27 -19.79
C ASP A 86 -0.97 1.23 -18.39
N LEU A 87 -0.29 1.75 -17.36
CA LEU A 87 -0.78 1.80 -16.00
C LEU A 87 -1.16 3.21 -15.57
N HIS A 88 -2.17 3.29 -14.72
CA HIS A 88 -2.61 4.55 -14.15
C HIS A 88 -1.87 4.85 -12.85
N PHE A 89 -1.08 5.93 -12.84
CA PHE A 89 -0.43 6.47 -11.63
C PHE A 89 -0.88 7.90 -11.40
N VAL A 90 -1.21 8.21 -10.14
CA VAL A 90 -1.64 9.55 -9.73
C VAL A 90 -0.70 10.16 -8.70
N HIS A 91 -0.43 11.44 -8.85
CA HIS A 91 0.33 12.23 -7.89
C HIS A 91 -0.61 12.73 -6.79
N SER A 92 -0.77 11.94 -5.74
CA SER A 92 -1.65 12.26 -4.60
C SER A 92 -1.17 11.60 -3.31
N GLY A 93 -1.54 12.18 -2.17
CA GLY A 93 -1.50 11.45 -0.90
C GLY A 93 -2.65 10.44 -0.83
N ALA A 94 -2.40 9.28 -0.24
CA ALA A 94 -3.41 8.24 -0.07
C ALA A 94 -4.58 8.69 0.83
N GLU A 95 -4.34 9.66 1.73
CA GLU A 95 -5.37 10.29 2.59
C GLU A 95 -6.23 11.33 1.88
N ALA A 96 -5.85 11.73 0.66
CA ALA A 96 -6.47 12.84 -0.07
C ALA A 96 -7.04 12.43 -1.43
N PHE A 97 -6.71 11.24 -1.92
CA PHE A 97 -7.21 10.75 -3.21
C PHE A 97 -8.70 10.40 -3.12
N ASP A 98 -9.45 10.72 -4.16
CA ASP A 98 -10.89 10.40 -4.26
C ASP A 98 -11.10 8.96 -4.75
N PHE A 99 -11.06 8.01 -3.79
CA PHE A 99 -11.36 6.60 -4.09
C PHE A 99 -12.83 6.37 -4.41
N ALA A 100 -13.75 7.25 -3.99
CA ALA A 100 -15.16 7.12 -4.33
C ALA A 100 -15.39 7.37 -5.82
N ALA A 101 -14.79 8.42 -6.37
CA ALA A 101 -14.84 8.69 -7.80
C ALA A 101 -14.19 7.56 -8.62
N TYR A 102 -13.03 7.04 -8.18
CA TYR A 102 -12.38 5.91 -8.83
C TYR A 102 -13.28 4.65 -8.84
N CYS A 103 -13.91 4.33 -7.72
CA CYS A 103 -14.78 3.16 -7.62
C CYS A 103 -16.10 3.32 -8.39
N ALA A 104 -16.58 4.55 -8.61
CA ALA A 104 -17.74 4.79 -9.45
C ALA A 104 -17.48 4.39 -10.91
N GLU A 105 -16.23 4.48 -11.37
CA GLU A 105 -15.82 4.11 -12.74
C GLU A 105 -15.38 2.65 -12.85
N HIS A 106 -14.63 2.13 -11.86
CA HIS A 106 -13.95 0.83 -11.94
C HIS A 106 -14.54 -0.25 -11.04
N GLY A 107 -15.59 0.06 -10.27
CA GLY A 107 -16.16 -0.85 -9.28
C GLY A 107 -15.35 -0.89 -7.96
N PRO A 108 -15.80 -1.70 -6.99
CA PRO A 108 -15.11 -1.87 -5.72
C PRO A 108 -13.69 -2.43 -5.90
N ILE A 109 -12.80 -2.12 -4.98
CA ILE A 109 -11.40 -2.54 -5.00
C ILE A 109 -11.29 -3.96 -4.43
N ASP A 110 -10.74 -4.91 -5.19
CA ASP A 110 -10.53 -6.27 -4.72
C ASP A 110 -9.24 -6.41 -3.89
N ALA A 111 -8.19 -5.69 -4.29
CA ALA A 111 -6.89 -5.79 -3.65
C ALA A 111 -6.24 -4.42 -3.45
N VAL A 112 -5.89 -4.10 -2.21
CA VAL A 112 -5.02 -2.96 -1.88
C VAL A 112 -3.67 -3.50 -1.42
N ILE A 113 -2.59 -3.09 -2.10
CA ILE A 113 -1.22 -3.36 -1.70
C ILE A 113 -0.59 -2.05 -1.25
N SER A 114 -0.12 -1.99 0.00
CA SER A 114 0.46 -0.78 0.56
C SER A 114 1.95 -0.93 0.83
N GLY A 115 2.76 -0.11 0.15
CA GLY A 115 4.19 0.09 0.42
C GLY A 115 4.47 1.20 1.43
N LEU A 116 3.45 1.77 2.05
CA LEU A 116 3.58 2.90 2.95
C LEU A 116 4.28 2.54 4.27
N PRO A 117 5.10 3.44 4.83
CA PRO A 117 5.85 3.19 6.07
C PRO A 117 4.98 3.42 7.31
N TRP A 118 4.01 2.55 7.55
CA TRP A 118 2.99 2.68 8.62
C TRP A 118 3.56 2.93 10.01
N THR A 119 4.69 2.31 10.34
CA THR A 119 5.34 2.49 11.64
C THR A 119 6.01 3.86 11.83
N SER A 120 6.18 4.59 10.73
CA SER A 120 6.71 5.96 10.75
C SER A 120 5.62 7.03 10.82
N PHE A 121 4.38 6.67 10.51
CA PHE A 121 3.25 7.60 10.55
C PHE A 121 2.70 7.77 11.95
N GLY A 122 2.26 9.00 12.27
CA GLY A 122 1.44 9.27 13.45
C GLY A 122 0.04 8.68 13.29
N GLU A 123 -0.68 8.54 14.41
CA GLU A 123 -2.00 7.93 14.48
C GLU A 123 -3.03 8.63 13.56
N GLU A 124 -3.03 9.96 13.54
CA GLU A 124 -3.95 10.74 12.71
C GLU A 124 -3.81 10.40 11.22
N LEU A 125 -2.58 10.32 10.71
CA LEU A 125 -2.35 10.00 9.31
C LEU A 125 -2.70 8.54 9.00
N GLN A 126 -2.36 7.61 9.90
CA GLN A 126 -2.75 6.21 9.76
C GLN A 126 -4.27 6.07 9.63
N CYS A 127 -5.03 6.70 10.54
CA CYS A 127 -6.49 6.67 10.51
C CYS A 127 -7.05 7.31 9.24
N ARG A 128 -6.57 8.49 8.86
CA ARG A 128 -7.05 9.19 7.65
C ARG A 128 -6.86 8.36 6.38
N ILE A 129 -5.71 7.69 6.23
CA ILE A 129 -5.47 6.82 5.06
C ILE A 129 -6.41 5.62 5.10
N LEU A 130 -6.51 4.94 6.25
CA LEU A 130 -7.37 3.76 6.39
C LEU A 130 -8.85 4.10 6.18
N ASP A 131 -9.32 5.21 6.76
CA ASP A 131 -10.71 5.69 6.63
C ASP A 131 -11.04 6.10 5.19
N ASN A 132 -10.04 6.54 4.42
CA ASN A 132 -10.23 6.93 3.03
C ASN A 132 -10.28 5.73 2.07
N ILE A 133 -9.50 4.67 2.28
CA ILE A 133 -9.41 3.55 1.32
C ILE A 133 -10.28 2.34 1.69
N LEU A 134 -10.34 1.94 2.98
CA LEU A 134 -10.96 0.68 3.38
C LEU A 134 -12.46 0.59 3.09
N PRO A 135 -13.27 1.68 3.15
CA PRO A 135 -14.67 1.64 2.76
C PRO A 135 -14.93 1.25 1.30
N HIS A 136 -13.91 1.36 0.45
CA HIS A 136 -13.99 1.08 -0.97
C HIS A 136 -13.56 -0.34 -1.36
N LEU A 137 -13.08 -1.16 -0.41
CA LEU A 137 -12.81 -2.56 -0.65
C LEU A 137 -14.10 -3.32 -0.98
N ALA A 138 -14.02 -4.26 -1.89
CA ALA A 138 -15.06 -5.25 -2.16
C ALA A 138 -15.33 -6.13 -0.93
N ALA A 139 -16.50 -6.73 -0.84
CA ALA A 139 -16.75 -7.78 0.16
C ALA A 139 -15.79 -8.95 -0.06
N GLY A 140 -15.02 -9.31 0.96
CA GLY A 140 -13.94 -10.30 0.85
C GLY A 140 -12.65 -9.75 0.22
N GLY A 141 -12.60 -8.46 -0.15
CA GLY A 141 -11.39 -7.80 -0.65
C GLY A 141 -10.31 -7.69 0.42
N HIS A 142 -9.07 -7.58 -0.03
CA HIS A 142 -7.90 -7.60 0.83
C HIS A 142 -7.16 -6.26 0.87
N PHE A 143 -6.79 -5.84 2.08
CA PHE A 143 -5.77 -4.82 2.30
C PHE A 143 -4.51 -5.50 2.81
N VAL A 144 -3.40 -5.35 2.08
CA VAL A 144 -2.15 -6.03 2.38
C VAL A 144 -1.01 -5.02 2.50
N THR A 145 -0.23 -5.13 3.57
CA THR A 145 0.99 -4.37 3.77
C THR A 145 2.03 -5.21 4.51
N TYR A 146 3.26 -4.75 4.56
CA TYR A 146 4.30 -5.44 5.32
C TYR A 146 4.85 -4.59 6.46
N SER A 147 5.44 -5.25 7.45
CA SER A 147 6.14 -4.60 8.54
C SER A 147 7.44 -5.34 8.83
N TYR A 148 8.49 -4.59 9.14
CA TYR A 148 9.73 -5.19 9.61
C TYR A 148 9.55 -5.78 11.00
N TYR A 149 10.14 -6.97 11.20
CA TYR A 149 10.09 -7.66 12.48
C TYR A 149 10.71 -6.78 13.58
N GLY A 150 10.01 -6.66 14.69
CA GLY A 150 10.34 -5.75 15.78
C GLY A 150 9.68 -4.37 15.67
N PHE A 151 9.56 -3.77 14.48
CA PHE A 151 8.96 -2.44 14.32
C PHE A 151 7.45 -2.42 14.66
N HIS A 152 6.75 -3.53 14.44
CA HIS A 152 5.35 -3.69 14.85
C HIS A 152 5.12 -3.59 16.36
N LEU A 153 6.18 -3.73 17.16
CA LEU A 153 6.13 -3.59 18.62
C LEU A 153 6.29 -2.13 19.08
N LEU A 154 6.71 -1.23 18.19
CA LEU A 154 6.77 0.20 18.48
C LEU A 154 5.36 0.78 18.64
N ALA A 155 5.26 1.94 19.30
CA ALA A 155 3.97 2.58 19.57
C ALA A 155 3.11 2.74 18.31
N ASN A 156 3.69 3.31 17.24
CA ASN A 156 2.98 3.50 15.97
C ASN A 156 2.61 2.18 15.28
N GLY A 157 3.47 1.16 15.38
CA GLY A 157 3.17 -0.17 14.83
C GLY A 157 1.98 -0.85 15.54
N ARG A 158 1.92 -0.74 16.87
CA ARG A 158 0.78 -1.24 17.66
C ARG A 158 -0.50 -0.47 17.36
N ARG A 159 -0.43 0.87 17.22
CA ARG A 159 -1.57 1.71 16.85
C ARG A 159 -2.10 1.34 15.47
N PHE A 160 -1.21 1.21 14.48
CA PHE A 160 -1.59 0.77 13.14
C PHE A 160 -2.34 -0.57 13.15
N ARG A 161 -1.79 -1.59 13.84
CA ARG A 161 -2.45 -2.89 13.96
C ARG A 161 -3.83 -2.77 14.61
N LYS A 162 -3.95 -1.99 15.68
CA LYS A 162 -5.23 -1.73 16.35
C LYS A 162 -6.21 -1.06 15.39
N ALA A 163 -5.81 0.05 14.75
CA ALA A 163 -6.64 0.81 13.82
C ALA A 163 -7.12 -0.06 12.64
N LEU A 164 -6.26 -0.94 12.13
CA LEU A 164 -6.62 -1.89 11.08
C LEU A 164 -7.62 -2.94 11.58
N SER A 165 -7.40 -3.50 12.79
CA SER A 165 -8.30 -4.52 13.37
C SER A 165 -9.67 -3.98 13.74
N GLU A 166 -9.79 -2.69 14.02
CA GLU A 166 -11.09 -2.04 14.33
C GLU A 166 -11.94 -1.80 13.06
N ARG A 167 -11.30 -1.79 11.88
CA ARG A 167 -11.94 -1.47 10.59
C ARG A 167 -12.15 -2.68 9.69
N MET A 168 -11.50 -3.78 9.96
CA MET A 168 -11.51 -4.96 9.09
C MET A 168 -12.06 -6.17 9.85
N ARG A 169 -12.78 -7.03 9.12
CA ARG A 169 -13.39 -8.23 9.70
C ARG A 169 -12.35 -9.21 10.24
N PHE A 170 -11.24 -9.38 9.50
CA PHE A 170 -10.13 -10.24 9.90
C PHE A 170 -8.80 -9.56 9.61
N VAL A 171 -7.85 -9.70 10.54
CA VAL A 171 -6.47 -9.27 10.35
C VAL A 171 -5.55 -10.41 10.77
N ALA A 172 -4.83 -10.94 9.80
CA ALA A 172 -3.84 -12.00 10.00
C ALA A 172 -2.43 -11.50 9.66
N THR A 173 -1.44 -12.29 10.00
CA THR A 173 -0.04 -12.05 9.61
C THR A 173 0.55 -13.29 8.96
N SER A 174 1.41 -13.11 7.96
CA SER A 174 2.20 -14.21 7.41
C SER A 174 3.27 -14.68 8.39
N PRO A 175 3.88 -15.85 8.15
CA PRO A 175 5.19 -16.16 8.71
C PRO A 175 6.21 -15.06 8.37
N VAL A 176 7.25 -14.95 9.21
CA VAL A 176 8.35 -13.98 8.99
C VAL A 176 9.19 -14.43 7.80
N VAL A 177 9.42 -13.52 6.86
CA VAL A 177 10.35 -13.73 5.73
C VAL A 177 11.74 -13.33 6.20
N TRP A 178 12.48 -14.29 6.76
CA TRP A 178 13.81 -14.09 7.33
C TRP A 178 14.86 -13.71 6.29
N ALA A 179 14.67 -14.11 5.02
CA ALA A 179 15.53 -13.74 3.90
C ALA A 179 15.37 -12.28 3.43
N ASN A 180 14.40 -11.54 3.99
CA ASN A 180 14.32 -10.09 3.82
C ASN A 180 15.26 -9.39 4.80
N LEU A 181 15.86 -8.27 4.39
CA LEU A 181 16.76 -7.52 5.27
C LEU A 181 16.27 -6.06 5.42
N PRO A 182 15.81 -5.66 6.62
CA PRO A 182 15.54 -6.47 7.82
C PRO A 182 14.45 -7.52 7.61
N PRO A 183 14.38 -8.59 8.43
CA PRO A 183 13.28 -9.57 8.38
C PRO A 183 11.93 -8.88 8.45
N ALA A 184 10.96 -9.38 7.69
CA ALA A 184 9.64 -8.76 7.58
C ALA A 184 8.53 -9.81 7.52
N PHE A 185 7.31 -9.40 7.83
CA PHE A 185 6.10 -10.20 7.65
C PHE A 185 5.00 -9.33 7.02
N VAL A 186 3.96 -10.00 6.53
CA VAL A 186 2.86 -9.36 5.82
C VAL A 186 1.62 -9.32 6.71
N TYR A 187 1.00 -8.15 6.84
CA TYR A 187 -0.38 -8.03 7.33
C TYR A 187 -1.35 -8.30 6.20
N VAL A 188 -2.34 -9.12 6.46
CA VAL A 188 -3.45 -9.40 5.54
C VAL A 188 -4.74 -9.08 6.26
N ALA A 189 -5.43 -8.06 5.82
CA ALA A 189 -6.72 -7.66 6.37
C ALA A 189 -7.80 -7.89 5.32
N THR A 190 -8.91 -8.53 5.72
CA THR A 190 -10.05 -8.87 4.84
C THR A 190 -11.30 -8.11 5.31
N ARG A 191 -12.02 -7.51 4.36
CA ARG A 191 -13.29 -6.82 4.59
C ARG A 191 -14.45 -7.78 4.83
#